data_9dbd213737a005672cb8952980c9f56e
#
_entry.id   9dbd213737a005672cb8952980c9f56e
#
_cell.length_a   1.000
_cell.length_b   1.000
_cell.length_c   1.000
_cell.angle_alpha   90.00
_cell.angle_beta   90.00
_cell.angle_gamma   90.00
#
_symmetry.space_group_name_H-M   'P 1'
#
loop_
_entity.id
_entity.type
_entity.pdbx_description
1 polymer ?
#
loop_
_entity_poly.entity_id
_entity_poly.type
_entity_poly.pdbx_seq_one_letter_code
_entity_poly.pdbx_strand_id
1 'polypeptide(L)'
;MNKKSVCLVATSALLSISVGHADQQAGLRQQIVGVWSLVSQSVEKPDGSRVERFGADPKGIAFFDQSGRFAMILMRSDLPKITSNNAMTATDAENKAIMQGSTAFFGSWSADEATGTMLNRIDSATYPNWDGTDQKRTVSMSGDEMKVCVPSQIGGTSCAVWRRSH
;
A
#
# COMPACT_ATOMS: atom_id res chain seq x y z
N MET A 1 -68.94 -8.19 56.01
CA MET A 1 -68.01 -9.12 55.36
C MET A 1 -67.54 -8.50 54.09
N ASN A 2 -66.37 -7.78 54.18
CA ASN A 2 -65.81 -7.04 53.02
C ASN A 2 -64.59 -7.80 52.50
N LYS A 3 -64.71 -8.34 51.32
CA LYS A 3 -63.55 -8.90 50.57
C LYS A 3 -62.88 -7.76 49.82
N LYS A 4 -61.65 -7.43 50.16
CA LYS A 4 -60.75 -6.51 49.41
C LYS A 4 -59.99 -7.36 48.39
N SER A 5 -60.27 -7.08 47.09
CA SER A 5 -59.47 -7.61 45.99
C SER A 5 -58.19 -6.77 45.84
N VAL A 6 -57.04 -7.41 45.89
CA VAL A 6 -55.73 -6.81 45.60
C VAL A 6 -55.41 -7.09 44.15
N CYS A 7 -55.35 -6.07 43.30
CA CYS A 7 -54.84 -6.15 41.96
C CYS A 7 -53.31 -6.09 41.97
N LEU A 8 -52.67 -7.14 41.55
CA LEU A 8 -51.23 -7.20 41.35
C LEU A 8 -50.91 -6.70 39.94
N VAL A 9 -50.27 -5.54 39.83
CA VAL A 9 -49.78 -4.98 38.58
C VAL A 9 -48.36 -5.52 38.37
N ALA A 10 -48.21 -6.40 37.38
CA ALA A 10 -46.90 -6.91 36.94
C ALA A 10 -46.31 -5.93 35.94
N THR A 11 -45.27 -5.22 36.34
CA THR A 11 -44.51 -4.33 35.47
C THR A 11 -43.40 -5.13 34.76
N SER A 12 -43.60 -5.43 33.48
CA SER A 12 -42.59 -6.09 32.66
C SER A 12 -41.58 -5.04 32.19
N ALA A 13 -40.37 -5.09 32.73
CA ALA A 13 -39.24 -4.31 32.24
C ALA A 13 -38.63 -4.97 31.00
N LEU A 14 -38.84 -4.36 29.83
CA LEU A 14 -38.15 -4.74 28.60
C LEU A 14 -36.70 -4.25 28.66
N LEU A 15 -35.75 -5.14 28.89
CA LEU A 15 -34.32 -4.85 28.68
C LEU A 15 -34.05 -4.80 27.18
N SER A 16 -33.83 -3.60 26.67
CA SER A 16 -33.31 -3.39 25.30
C SER A 16 -31.82 -3.74 25.29
N ILE A 17 -31.45 -4.89 24.76
CA ILE A 17 -30.06 -5.25 24.51
C ILE A 17 -29.65 -4.48 23.24
N SER A 18 -28.93 -3.38 23.39
CA SER A 18 -28.22 -2.70 22.31
C SER A 18 -27.07 -3.61 21.86
N VAL A 19 -27.25 -4.32 20.76
CA VAL A 19 -26.15 -5.01 20.07
C VAL A 19 -25.31 -3.91 19.44
N GLY A 20 -24.23 -3.52 20.13
CA GLY A 20 -23.22 -2.65 19.56
C GLY A 20 -22.61 -3.37 18.36
N HIS A 21 -22.86 -2.87 17.14
CA HIS A 21 -22.06 -3.23 15.98
C HIS A 21 -20.68 -2.64 16.24
N ALA A 22 -19.75 -3.46 16.74
CA ALA A 22 -18.34 -3.16 16.61
C ALA A 22 -18.09 -3.15 15.10
N ASP A 23 -17.78 -1.99 14.52
CA ASP A 23 -17.24 -1.89 13.17
C ASP A 23 -16.01 -2.80 13.13
N GLN A 24 -16.18 -3.98 12.57
CA GLN A 24 -15.10 -4.94 12.41
C GLN A 24 -14.19 -4.35 11.32
N GLN A 25 -13.16 -3.66 11.74
CA GLN A 25 -12.19 -3.05 10.83
C GLN A 25 -11.72 -4.13 9.86
N ALA A 26 -11.84 -3.84 8.56
CA ALA A 26 -11.44 -4.78 7.51
C ALA A 26 -10.01 -5.24 7.74
N GLY A 27 -9.73 -6.53 7.57
CA GLY A 27 -8.38 -7.08 7.72
C GLY A 27 -7.39 -6.40 6.77
N LEU A 28 -6.10 -6.43 7.10
CA LEU A 28 -5.04 -5.79 6.33
C LEU A 28 -5.11 -6.16 4.83
N ARG A 29 -5.35 -7.45 4.54
CA ARG A 29 -5.50 -7.91 3.16
C ARG A 29 -6.61 -7.15 2.42
N GLN A 30 -7.78 -7.02 3.02
CA GLN A 30 -8.91 -6.31 2.42
C GLN A 30 -8.64 -4.82 2.27
N GLN A 31 -7.91 -4.23 3.22
CA GLN A 31 -7.50 -2.84 3.16
C GLN A 31 -6.48 -2.57 2.04
N ILE A 32 -5.59 -3.52 1.72
CA ILE A 32 -4.59 -3.37 0.65
C ILE A 32 -5.23 -3.50 -0.75
N VAL A 33 -6.22 -4.38 -0.92
CA VAL A 33 -6.87 -4.59 -2.23
C VAL A 33 -7.38 -3.27 -2.81
N GLY A 34 -7.05 -3.01 -4.08
CA GLY A 34 -7.50 -1.82 -4.79
C GLY A 34 -6.43 -1.19 -5.66
N VAL A 35 -6.71 0.03 -6.08
CA VAL A 35 -5.84 0.87 -6.91
C VAL A 35 -5.31 2.02 -6.07
N TRP A 36 -4.03 2.31 -6.21
CA TRP A 36 -3.32 3.26 -5.38
C TRP A 36 -2.47 4.20 -6.22
N SER A 37 -2.56 5.50 -5.98
CA SER A 37 -1.71 6.53 -6.57
C SER A 37 -0.54 6.85 -5.65
N LEU A 38 0.66 6.96 -6.20
CA LEU A 38 1.86 7.30 -5.42
C LEU A 38 1.79 8.76 -4.97
N VAL A 39 2.00 9.00 -3.68
CA VAL A 39 2.10 10.34 -3.08
C VAL A 39 3.55 10.74 -2.89
N SER A 40 4.37 9.84 -2.34
CA SER A 40 5.79 10.10 -2.11
C SER A 40 6.59 8.80 -2.02
N GLN A 41 7.88 8.87 -2.27
CA GLN A 41 8.82 7.79 -2.00
C GLN A 41 10.15 8.37 -1.56
N SER A 42 10.67 7.88 -0.44
CA SER A 42 11.97 8.31 0.05
C SER A 42 12.72 7.17 0.72
N VAL A 43 14.04 7.30 0.77
CA VAL A 43 14.93 6.43 1.55
C VAL A 43 15.48 7.26 2.70
N GLU A 44 15.24 6.81 3.91
CA GLU A 44 15.86 7.33 5.12
C GLU A 44 17.11 6.49 5.41
N LYS A 45 18.28 7.13 5.37
CA LYS A 45 19.56 6.48 5.59
C LYS A 45 19.90 6.41 7.09
N PRO A 46 20.87 5.54 7.48
CA PRO A 46 21.28 5.42 8.89
C PRO A 46 21.85 6.71 9.49
N ASP A 47 22.38 7.61 8.68
CA ASP A 47 22.91 8.92 9.10
C ASP A 47 21.81 10.00 9.24
N GLY A 48 20.52 9.64 9.05
CA GLY A 48 19.38 10.53 9.10
C GLY A 48 19.15 11.32 7.81
N SER A 49 20.01 11.21 6.80
CA SER A 49 19.78 11.85 5.50
C SER A 49 18.65 11.18 4.75
N ARG A 50 17.92 11.97 3.95
CA ARG A 50 16.78 11.51 3.15
C ARG A 50 17.05 11.67 1.66
N VAL A 51 16.77 10.64 0.89
CA VAL A 51 16.90 10.61 -0.57
C VAL A 51 15.53 10.35 -1.20
N GLU A 52 15.08 11.24 -2.05
CA GLU A 52 13.87 11.09 -2.85
C GLU A 52 14.24 10.62 -4.25
N ARG A 53 14.31 9.30 -4.44
CA ARG A 53 14.73 8.70 -5.71
C ARG A 53 13.89 9.17 -6.90
N PHE A 54 12.61 9.36 -6.69
CA PHE A 54 11.67 9.76 -7.73
C PHE A 54 11.28 11.25 -7.67
N GLY A 55 12.03 12.06 -6.91
CA GLY A 55 11.78 13.49 -6.72
C GLY A 55 10.64 13.78 -5.75
N ALA A 56 10.36 15.07 -5.56
CA ALA A 56 9.36 15.55 -4.60
C ALA A 56 7.91 15.29 -5.04
N ASP A 57 7.67 15.18 -6.34
CA ASP A 57 6.34 14.94 -6.93
C ASP A 57 6.40 13.70 -7.85
N PRO A 58 6.56 12.49 -7.30
CA PRO A 58 6.66 11.28 -8.10
C PRO A 58 5.32 10.91 -8.73
N LYS A 59 5.36 10.19 -9.84
CA LYS A 59 4.19 9.56 -10.45
C LYS A 59 4.24 8.06 -10.23
N GLY A 60 3.10 7.46 -9.97
CA GLY A 60 3.06 6.01 -9.81
C GLY A 60 1.67 5.49 -9.57
N ILE A 61 1.52 4.22 -9.83
CA ILE A 61 0.28 3.48 -9.60
C ILE A 61 0.62 2.09 -9.07
N ALA A 62 -0.19 1.61 -8.15
CA ALA A 62 -0.13 0.23 -7.68
C ALA A 62 -1.51 -0.41 -7.75
N PHE A 63 -1.55 -1.65 -8.15
CA PHE A 63 -2.75 -2.49 -8.21
C PHE A 63 -2.51 -3.70 -7.32
N PHE A 64 -3.49 -4.00 -6.46
CA PHE A 64 -3.53 -5.22 -5.68
C PHE A 64 -4.91 -5.84 -5.85
N ASP A 65 -4.97 -7.02 -6.44
CA ASP A 65 -6.25 -7.69 -6.65
C ASP A 65 -6.56 -8.72 -5.54
N GLN A 66 -7.81 -9.16 -5.51
CA GLN A 66 -8.27 -10.15 -4.53
C GLN A 66 -7.68 -11.54 -4.75
N SER A 67 -7.24 -11.87 -5.97
CA SER A 67 -6.61 -13.15 -6.29
C SER A 67 -5.17 -13.25 -5.75
N GLY A 68 -4.60 -12.14 -5.29
CA GLY A 68 -3.23 -12.06 -4.81
C GLY A 68 -2.24 -11.70 -5.91
N ARG A 69 -2.68 -11.04 -6.98
CA ARG A 69 -1.80 -10.45 -8.00
C ARG A 69 -1.58 -8.98 -7.72
N PHE A 70 -0.41 -8.48 -8.08
CA PHE A 70 -0.11 -7.06 -7.98
C PHE A 70 0.76 -6.57 -9.14
N ALA A 71 0.69 -5.26 -9.38
CA ALA A 71 1.63 -4.53 -10.22
C ALA A 71 1.92 -3.17 -9.60
N MET A 72 3.17 -2.71 -9.68
CA MET A 72 3.59 -1.39 -9.23
C MET A 72 4.43 -0.69 -10.28
N ILE A 73 4.16 0.60 -10.49
CA ILE A 73 4.93 1.48 -11.36
C ILE A 73 5.22 2.75 -10.58
N LEU A 74 6.50 3.13 -10.50
CA LEU A 74 6.96 4.34 -9.86
C LEU A 74 7.91 5.07 -10.82
N MET A 75 7.77 6.39 -10.95
CA MET A 75 8.64 7.17 -11.82
C MET A 75 8.72 8.63 -11.37
N ARG A 76 9.80 9.28 -11.75
CA ARG A 76 9.95 10.73 -11.64
C ARG A 76 8.95 11.43 -12.58
N SER A 77 8.43 12.57 -12.14
CA SER A 77 7.58 13.40 -13.00
C SER A 77 8.34 14.12 -14.12
N ASP A 78 9.65 14.28 -13.95
CA ASP A 78 10.58 15.01 -14.81
C ASP A 78 11.50 14.09 -15.64
N LEU A 79 11.06 12.87 -15.96
CA LEU A 79 11.79 11.99 -16.87
C LEU A 79 12.04 12.71 -18.21
N PRO A 80 13.27 12.63 -18.77
CA PRO A 80 13.57 13.24 -20.05
C PRO A 80 12.75 12.58 -21.17
N LYS A 81 12.32 13.37 -22.14
CA LYS A 81 11.83 12.85 -23.41
C LYS A 81 13.02 12.39 -24.24
N ILE A 82 12.89 11.27 -24.92
CA ILE A 82 13.89 10.80 -25.87
C ILE A 82 13.88 11.73 -27.08
N THR A 83 14.99 12.40 -27.33
CA THR A 83 15.12 13.45 -28.35
C THR A 83 14.79 12.93 -29.77
N SER A 84 15.19 11.69 -30.07
CA SER A 84 14.87 11.05 -31.36
C SER A 84 13.43 10.58 -31.49
N ASN A 85 12.63 10.67 -30.42
CA ASN A 85 11.30 10.05 -30.32
C ASN A 85 11.26 8.54 -30.67
N ASN A 86 12.38 7.87 -30.52
CA ASN A 86 12.55 6.44 -30.79
C ASN A 86 13.39 5.81 -29.67
N ALA A 87 12.79 4.91 -28.91
CA ALA A 87 13.43 4.25 -27.77
C ALA A 87 14.71 3.47 -28.14
N MET A 88 14.78 2.94 -29.39
CA MET A 88 15.93 2.17 -29.86
C MET A 88 17.15 3.04 -30.21
N THR A 89 16.96 4.36 -30.33
CA THR A 89 18.01 5.31 -30.64
C THR A 89 18.20 6.37 -29.55
N ALA A 90 17.69 6.07 -28.35
CA ALA A 90 17.94 6.89 -27.18
C ALA A 90 19.44 6.89 -26.85
N THR A 91 19.94 8.06 -26.42
CA THR A 91 21.32 8.18 -25.96
C THR A 91 21.55 7.44 -24.64
N ASP A 92 22.80 7.12 -24.33
CA ASP A 92 23.17 6.49 -23.05
C ASP A 92 22.72 7.32 -21.84
N ALA A 93 22.80 8.65 -21.96
CA ALA A 93 22.35 9.55 -20.90
C ALA A 93 20.85 9.50 -20.68
N GLU A 94 20.05 9.49 -21.76
CA GLU A 94 18.59 9.33 -21.70
C GLU A 94 18.20 7.96 -21.11
N ASN A 95 18.82 6.88 -21.60
CA ASN A 95 18.59 5.53 -21.09
C ASN A 95 18.92 5.42 -19.59
N LYS A 96 20.07 5.98 -19.16
CA LYS A 96 20.47 6.01 -17.76
C LYS A 96 19.48 6.79 -16.91
N ALA A 97 19.04 7.95 -17.36
CA ALA A 97 18.09 8.78 -16.62
C ALA A 97 16.73 8.07 -16.47
N ILE A 98 16.24 7.40 -17.51
CA ILE A 98 14.98 6.64 -17.48
C ILE A 98 15.11 5.45 -16.53
N MET A 99 16.20 4.66 -16.63
CA MET A 99 16.42 3.51 -15.78
C MET A 99 16.56 3.87 -14.29
N GLN A 100 17.24 4.98 -13.99
CA GLN A 100 17.39 5.45 -12.61
C GLN A 100 16.14 6.12 -12.07
N GLY A 101 15.35 6.73 -12.94
CA GLY A 101 14.17 7.51 -12.57
C GLY A 101 12.84 6.77 -12.69
N SER A 102 12.83 5.50 -13.06
CA SER A 102 11.61 4.69 -13.13
C SER A 102 11.85 3.27 -12.62
N THR A 103 10.77 2.64 -12.18
CA THR A 103 10.77 1.21 -11.86
C THR A 103 9.35 0.67 -12.04
N ALA A 104 9.24 -0.53 -12.61
CA ALA A 104 7.99 -1.26 -12.71
C ALA A 104 8.25 -2.73 -12.37
N PHE A 105 7.32 -3.34 -11.65
CA PHE A 105 7.41 -4.75 -11.28
C PHE A 105 6.01 -5.30 -10.97
N PHE A 106 5.86 -6.59 -11.12
CA PHE A 106 4.61 -7.28 -10.85
C PHE A 106 4.87 -8.70 -10.33
N GLY A 107 3.82 -9.31 -9.80
CA GLY A 107 3.91 -10.66 -9.28
C GLY A 107 2.71 -11.06 -8.45
N SER A 108 2.94 -11.88 -7.43
CA SER A 108 1.92 -12.25 -6.45
C SER A 108 2.21 -11.63 -5.08
N TRP A 109 1.15 -11.47 -4.29
CA TRP A 109 1.25 -10.90 -2.96
C TRP A 109 0.38 -11.62 -1.94
N SER A 110 0.79 -11.54 -0.70
CA SER A 110 0.01 -11.96 0.47
C SER A 110 0.22 -10.99 1.62
N ALA A 111 -0.74 -10.94 2.56
CA ALA A 111 -0.63 -10.15 3.78
C ALA A 111 -0.61 -11.06 5.00
N ASP A 112 0.22 -10.69 5.97
CA ASP A 112 0.24 -11.28 7.32
C ASP A 112 -0.37 -10.25 8.27
N GLU A 113 -1.60 -10.52 8.69
CA GLU A 113 -2.40 -9.67 9.57
C GLU A 113 -1.72 -9.50 10.95
N ALA A 114 -1.08 -10.56 11.46
CA ALA A 114 -0.50 -10.57 12.80
C ALA A 114 0.74 -9.65 12.90
N THR A 115 1.50 -9.53 11.80
CA THR A 115 2.74 -8.77 11.78
C THR A 115 2.65 -7.45 11.02
N GLY A 116 1.50 -7.17 10.39
CA GLY A 116 1.34 -5.97 9.56
C GLY A 116 2.29 -5.96 8.35
N THR A 117 2.58 -7.13 7.79
CA THR A 117 3.52 -7.25 6.69
C THR A 117 2.87 -7.79 5.42
N MET A 118 3.42 -7.36 4.28
CA MET A 118 3.09 -7.86 2.95
C MET A 118 4.30 -8.56 2.36
N LEU A 119 4.10 -9.77 1.84
CA LEU A 119 5.09 -10.50 1.05
C LEU A 119 4.75 -10.30 -0.42
N ASN A 120 5.70 -9.79 -1.20
CA ASN A 120 5.62 -9.71 -2.65
C ASN A 120 6.58 -10.72 -3.26
N ARG A 121 6.08 -11.69 -4.01
CA ARG A 121 6.85 -12.55 -4.90
C ARG A 121 6.91 -11.87 -6.25
N ILE A 122 8.11 -11.45 -6.67
CA ILE A 122 8.31 -10.73 -7.92
C ILE A 122 8.40 -11.73 -9.07
N ASP A 123 7.50 -11.64 -10.05
CA ASP A 123 7.57 -12.45 -11.26
C ASP A 123 8.56 -11.82 -12.24
N SER A 124 8.43 -10.50 -12.46
CA SER A 124 9.38 -9.74 -13.28
C SER A 124 9.40 -8.26 -12.92
N ALA A 125 10.52 -7.60 -13.22
CA ALA A 125 10.76 -6.19 -12.95
C ALA A 125 11.60 -5.53 -14.05
N THR A 126 11.50 -4.20 -14.17
CA THR A 126 12.45 -3.41 -15.00
C THR A 126 13.87 -3.43 -14.43
N TYR A 127 14.05 -3.87 -13.20
CA TYR A 127 15.33 -4.23 -12.61
C TYR A 127 15.40 -5.76 -12.47
N PRO A 128 15.99 -6.48 -13.44
CA PRO A 128 15.90 -7.95 -13.55
C PRO A 128 16.43 -8.72 -12.35
N ASN A 129 17.30 -8.09 -11.53
CA ASN A 129 17.82 -8.72 -10.31
C ASN A 129 16.73 -9.00 -9.25
N TRP A 130 15.51 -8.46 -9.43
CA TRP A 130 14.38 -8.76 -8.56
C TRP A 130 13.55 -9.98 -9.05
N ASP A 131 13.73 -10.41 -10.28
CA ASP A 131 12.96 -11.52 -10.84
C ASP A 131 13.13 -12.78 -9.97
N GLY A 132 12.02 -13.41 -9.64
CA GLY A 132 11.98 -14.61 -8.80
C GLY A 132 12.31 -14.37 -7.32
N THR A 133 12.43 -13.13 -6.84
CA THR A 133 12.71 -12.83 -5.42
C THR A 133 11.45 -12.61 -4.59
N ASP A 134 11.56 -12.88 -3.30
CA ASP A 134 10.55 -12.56 -2.28
C ASP A 134 10.96 -11.27 -1.56
N GLN A 135 10.05 -10.31 -1.49
CA GLN A 135 10.28 -9.04 -0.80
C GLN A 135 9.25 -8.84 0.32
N LYS A 136 9.73 -8.92 1.56
CA LYS A 136 8.90 -8.62 2.73
C LYS A 136 8.84 -7.11 2.96
N ARG A 137 7.65 -6.57 3.13
CA ARG A 137 7.37 -5.14 3.30
C ARG A 137 6.53 -4.91 4.55
N THR A 138 6.87 -3.90 5.34
CA THR A 138 5.99 -3.44 6.42
C THR A 138 4.93 -2.54 5.83
N VAL A 139 3.67 -2.73 6.23
CA VAL A 139 2.53 -1.95 5.76
C VAL A 139 1.84 -1.29 6.95
N SER A 140 1.54 -0.01 6.83
CA SER A 140 0.65 0.69 7.74
C SER A 140 -0.44 1.42 6.97
N MET A 141 -1.67 1.33 7.48
CA MET A 141 -2.87 1.90 6.89
C MET A 141 -3.40 3.04 7.75
N SER A 142 -3.82 4.14 7.14
CA SER A 142 -4.49 5.26 7.81
C SER A 142 -5.56 5.83 6.88
N GLY A 143 -6.81 5.39 7.04
CA GLY A 143 -7.88 5.72 6.10
C GLY A 143 -7.52 5.31 4.67
N ASP A 144 -7.55 6.28 3.75
CA ASP A 144 -7.20 6.07 2.34
C ASP A 144 -5.70 6.18 2.05
N GLU A 145 -4.86 6.15 3.07
CA GLU A 145 -3.41 6.18 2.92
C GLU A 145 -2.78 4.85 3.33
N MET A 146 -1.89 4.34 2.47
CA MET A 146 -1.08 3.16 2.71
C MET A 146 0.40 3.54 2.65
N LYS A 147 1.14 3.29 3.73
CA LYS A 147 2.61 3.41 3.76
C LYS A 147 3.23 2.03 3.69
N VAL A 148 4.12 1.84 2.73
CA VAL A 148 4.83 0.58 2.48
C VAL A 148 6.33 0.81 2.60
N CYS A 149 6.98 0.09 3.49
CA CYS A 149 8.42 0.23 3.76
C CYS A 149 9.17 -1.08 3.52
N VAL A 150 10.39 -0.98 3.01
CA VAL A 150 11.29 -2.11 2.73
C VAL A 150 12.75 -1.68 2.98
N PRO A 151 13.65 -2.59 3.37
CA PRO A 151 15.08 -2.28 3.42
C PRO A 151 15.58 -1.78 2.07
N SER A 152 16.39 -0.73 2.07
CA SER A 152 16.89 -0.11 0.84
C SER A 152 18.24 -0.68 0.43
N GLN A 153 18.46 -0.85 -0.89
CA GLN A 153 19.73 -1.28 -1.47
C GLN A 153 20.88 -0.27 -1.25
N ILE A 154 20.55 1.00 -1.01
CA ILE A 154 21.53 2.06 -0.71
C ILE A 154 21.72 2.28 0.80
N GLY A 155 21.26 1.32 1.61
CA GLY A 155 21.22 1.41 3.07
C GLY A 155 19.97 2.13 3.59
N GLY A 156 19.61 1.84 4.85
CA GLY A 156 18.43 2.41 5.49
C GLY A 156 17.11 1.82 5.02
N THR A 157 16.02 2.60 5.11
CA THR A 157 14.66 2.15 4.85
C THR A 157 14.02 2.98 3.74
N SER A 158 13.55 2.30 2.70
CA SER A 158 12.76 2.89 1.63
C SER A 158 11.29 2.81 1.97
N CYS A 159 10.60 3.94 2.03
CA CYS A 159 9.16 4.01 2.24
C CYS A 159 8.46 4.72 1.08
N ALA A 160 7.36 4.14 0.62
CA ALA A 160 6.44 4.74 -0.32
C ALA A 160 5.10 4.99 0.37
N VAL A 161 4.53 6.18 0.14
CA VAL A 161 3.19 6.55 0.60
C VAL A 161 2.26 6.57 -0.60
N TRP A 162 1.14 5.89 -0.46
CA TRP A 162 0.15 5.70 -1.50
C TRP A 162 -1.20 6.19 -1.02
N ARG A 163 -1.99 6.76 -1.91
CA ARG A 163 -3.38 7.15 -1.66
C ARG A 163 -4.31 6.32 -2.52
N ARG A 164 -5.41 5.85 -1.93
CA ARG A 164 -6.43 5.07 -2.63
C ARG A 164 -7.01 5.90 -3.79
N SER A 165 -7.08 5.29 -4.96
CA SER A 165 -7.78 5.87 -6.12
C SER A 165 -9.24 5.40 -6.12
N HIS A 166 -10.16 6.32 -6.26
CA HIS A 166 -11.61 6.08 -6.35
C HIS A 166 -12.08 6.17 -7.79
#